data_45fab8214ba4fc7a0629f94bca6f9d2f
#
_entry.id   45fab8214ba4fc7a0629f94bca6f9d2f
#
_cell.length_a   1.000
_cell.length_b   1.000
_cell.length_c   1.000
_cell.angle_alpha   90.00
_cell.angle_beta   90.00
_cell.angle_gamma   90.00
#
_symmetry.space_group_name_H-M   'P 1'
#
loop_
_entity.id
_entity.type
_entity.pdbx_description
1 polymer ?
#
loop_
_entity_poly.entity_id
_entity_poly.type
_entity_poly.pdbx_seq_one_letter_code
_entity_poly.pdbx_strand_id
1 'polypeptide(L)'
;MSPAGYLITLLLFVTTSSAEEKSVVPEARCGATLSDPYKPVQVQVNEDIDCTWTIDRPSNETTRVIFSTLDLNKNADCSQEHITISNENNEVLGVLCPDTPRIAVFESPGTVYIRVVTQSTALVRTAYFFYYSVTPDKVTACGGDLRGYSGTISSPNYPERHPNFAYCLWNLEVPKNTKVTLTFTEIFTEVDPLCRFDFIAVYDGADTSAPILDILCGRKVATVQTTSDFVTLLFSADYANNYFGFSATYSVLPQNGDSSLACNGESMTVVLNPEYIASLGYSTSELALSDDTCLPQSLNPLIFEVPYYGCGTVKKAEGDLIHYTNTIKGDPGTSVITRRKDLQFVLTCELDSDSTVDILYQTSDELIFNNQEKGKYDVSLDFYTLPDYITPVSASPYLIDLNQTVYLQATVKTQDPDLTLFVDSCFASPQPDFQVPNYDLIKNGCVKDETYQNLPSDSGTARFSFNVFRFLNDHPSVYLQCRLVVCDSNDPESRCSKGCITRQRRDTSSKVWKTHAVLGPIRLKRHTEAEAAGSVAEKKEEVVKTDQGSLYVIGMAVLVVNVLILALVLMRYYRKQSTAYRYLPVATQ
;
A
#
# COMPACT_ATOMS: atom_id res chain seq x y z
N MET A 1 0.02 -19.70 -89.96
CA MET A 1 -1.22 -19.33 -89.31
C MET A 1 -1.48 -20.39 -88.25
N SER A 2 -1.13 -20.09 -87.01
CA SER A 2 -1.29 -20.99 -85.84
C SER A 2 -1.97 -20.19 -84.72
N PRO A 3 -3.02 -20.72 -84.11
CA PRO A 3 -3.65 -20.04 -82.99
C PRO A 3 -2.99 -20.47 -81.67
N ALA A 4 -2.70 -19.48 -80.88
CA ALA A 4 -2.14 -19.63 -79.53
C ALA A 4 -3.20 -20.16 -78.56
N GLY A 5 -2.85 -21.22 -77.84
CA GLY A 5 -3.63 -21.75 -76.72
C GLY A 5 -3.38 -20.97 -75.43
N TYR A 6 -4.44 -20.41 -74.86
CA TYR A 6 -4.44 -19.84 -73.54
C TYR A 6 -4.57 -20.94 -72.47
N LEU A 7 -3.52 -21.17 -71.73
CA LEU A 7 -3.55 -21.99 -70.49
C LEU A 7 -4.07 -21.13 -69.32
N ILE A 8 -5.29 -21.37 -68.85
CA ILE A 8 -5.86 -20.78 -67.65
C ILE A 8 -5.42 -21.63 -66.47
N THR A 9 -4.47 -21.14 -65.73
CA THR A 9 -4.06 -21.72 -64.43
C THR A 9 -5.07 -21.30 -63.38
N LEU A 10 -5.92 -22.21 -62.95
CA LEU A 10 -6.85 -22.03 -61.84
C LEU A 10 -6.02 -22.09 -60.52
N LEU A 11 -5.76 -20.94 -59.91
CA LEU A 11 -5.22 -20.84 -58.55
C LEU A 11 -6.36 -21.13 -57.55
N LEU A 12 -6.39 -22.34 -57.04
CA LEU A 12 -7.19 -22.70 -55.86
C LEU A 12 -6.58 -22.01 -54.64
N PHE A 13 -7.20 -20.91 -54.22
CA PHE A 13 -6.98 -20.39 -52.88
C PHE A 13 -7.62 -21.35 -51.87
N VAL A 14 -6.83 -22.22 -51.29
CA VAL A 14 -7.19 -22.92 -50.06
C VAL A 14 -7.12 -21.88 -48.94
N THR A 15 -8.27 -21.31 -48.61
CA THR A 15 -8.43 -20.57 -47.34
C THR A 15 -8.37 -21.61 -46.22
N THR A 16 -7.20 -21.79 -45.62
CA THR A 16 -7.10 -22.43 -44.32
C THR A 16 -7.76 -21.49 -43.32
N SER A 17 -9.02 -21.69 -43.07
CA SER A 17 -9.68 -21.21 -41.86
C SER A 17 -8.96 -21.90 -40.72
N SER A 18 -8.06 -21.17 -40.04
CA SER A 18 -7.61 -21.56 -38.72
C SER A 18 -8.85 -21.48 -37.82
N ALA A 19 -9.45 -22.62 -37.58
CA ALA A 19 -10.40 -22.76 -36.49
C ALA A 19 -9.61 -22.39 -35.22
N GLU A 20 -9.95 -21.27 -34.58
CA GLU A 20 -9.55 -21.00 -33.21
C GLU A 20 -9.99 -22.19 -32.36
N GLU A 21 -9.04 -22.98 -31.95
CA GLU A 21 -9.25 -24.10 -31.04
C GLU A 21 -9.69 -23.47 -29.69
N LYS A 22 -11.01 -23.42 -29.46
CA LYS A 22 -11.56 -23.03 -28.16
C LYS A 22 -10.94 -23.97 -27.15
N SER A 23 -10.10 -23.46 -26.28
CA SER A 23 -9.56 -24.19 -25.16
C SER A 23 -10.72 -24.64 -24.27
N VAL A 24 -11.08 -25.91 -24.38
CA VAL A 24 -12.13 -26.52 -23.54
C VAL A 24 -11.48 -26.82 -22.20
N VAL A 25 -11.75 -25.98 -21.19
CA VAL A 25 -11.33 -26.24 -19.82
C VAL A 25 -12.08 -27.49 -19.32
N PRO A 26 -11.39 -28.52 -18.85
CA PRO A 26 -12.05 -29.71 -18.36
C PRO A 26 -12.88 -29.40 -17.11
N GLU A 27 -14.15 -29.82 -17.14
CA GLU A 27 -15.04 -29.74 -16.00
C GLU A 27 -14.56 -30.69 -14.88
N ALA A 28 -14.34 -30.16 -13.69
CA ALA A 28 -13.93 -30.97 -12.55
C ALA A 28 -15.16 -31.59 -11.87
N ARG A 29 -15.18 -32.92 -11.77
CA ARG A 29 -16.25 -33.65 -11.05
C ARG A 29 -16.28 -33.23 -9.59
N CYS A 30 -17.48 -33.16 -9.04
CA CYS A 30 -17.71 -32.94 -7.60
C CYS A 30 -16.85 -33.90 -6.73
N GLY A 31 -16.15 -33.35 -5.74
CA GLY A 31 -15.30 -34.12 -4.83
C GLY A 31 -13.95 -34.55 -5.41
N ALA A 32 -13.54 -34.00 -6.54
CA ALA A 32 -12.26 -34.35 -7.15
C ALA A 32 -11.07 -33.84 -6.33
N THR A 33 -10.02 -34.69 -6.26
CA THR A 33 -8.69 -34.28 -5.77
C THR A 33 -7.84 -33.84 -6.95
N LEU A 34 -7.27 -32.66 -6.85
CA LEU A 34 -6.45 -31.99 -7.84
C LEU A 34 -5.00 -32.01 -7.35
N SER A 35 -4.14 -32.86 -7.92
CA SER A 35 -2.74 -33.04 -7.51
C SER A 35 -1.74 -32.45 -8.49
N ASP A 36 -2.20 -31.93 -9.63
CA ASP A 36 -1.33 -31.27 -10.60
C ASP A 36 -0.66 -30.02 -9.99
N PRO A 37 0.59 -29.65 -10.35
CA PRO A 37 1.26 -28.47 -9.82
C PRO A 37 0.61 -27.15 -10.24
N TYR A 38 -0.22 -27.19 -11.26
CA TYR A 38 -1.09 -26.11 -11.73
C TYR A 38 -2.25 -26.70 -12.54
N LYS A 39 -3.42 -26.06 -12.47
CA LYS A 39 -4.56 -26.49 -13.29
C LYS A 39 -5.62 -25.38 -13.37
N PRO A 40 -6.20 -25.13 -14.57
CA PRO A 40 -7.46 -24.42 -14.69
C PRO A 40 -8.61 -25.35 -14.33
N VAL A 41 -9.60 -24.84 -13.62
CA VAL A 41 -10.77 -25.59 -13.17
C VAL A 41 -12.02 -24.80 -13.45
N GLN A 42 -12.96 -25.42 -14.15
CA GLN A 42 -14.30 -24.89 -14.32
C GLN A 42 -15.28 -25.75 -13.52
N VAL A 43 -16.04 -25.10 -12.66
CA VAL A 43 -17.12 -25.69 -11.91
C VAL A 43 -18.43 -25.20 -12.51
N GLN A 44 -19.24 -26.13 -13.04
CA GLN A 44 -20.60 -25.84 -13.48
C GLN A 44 -21.58 -26.50 -12.53
N VAL A 45 -22.56 -25.74 -12.10
CA VAL A 45 -23.56 -26.19 -11.15
C VAL A 45 -24.93 -26.03 -11.78
N ASN A 46 -25.58 -27.17 -12.01
CA ASN A 46 -26.90 -27.26 -12.66
C ASN A 46 -28.02 -27.63 -11.69
N GLU A 47 -27.66 -28.00 -10.47
CA GLU A 47 -28.56 -28.54 -9.42
C GLU A 47 -28.05 -28.12 -8.04
N ASP A 48 -28.80 -28.44 -7.00
CA ASP A 48 -28.36 -28.24 -5.62
C ASP A 48 -27.15 -29.09 -5.33
N ILE A 49 -26.05 -28.48 -4.95
CA ILE A 49 -24.82 -29.18 -4.59
C ILE A 49 -24.23 -28.69 -3.27
N ASP A 50 -23.55 -29.60 -2.62
CA ASP A 50 -22.59 -29.35 -1.54
C ASP A 50 -21.34 -30.18 -1.86
N CYS A 51 -20.37 -29.57 -2.49
CA CYS A 51 -19.20 -30.25 -3.02
C CYS A 51 -17.91 -29.60 -2.53
N THR A 52 -16.92 -30.45 -2.21
CA THR A 52 -15.58 -30.00 -1.84
C THR A 52 -14.56 -30.55 -2.81
N TRP A 53 -13.83 -29.68 -3.48
CA TRP A 53 -12.63 -30.01 -4.24
C TRP A 53 -11.41 -29.86 -3.34
N THR A 54 -10.46 -30.77 -3.48
CA THR A 54 -9.21 -30.77 -2.72
C THR A 54 -8.06 -30.48 -3.68
N ILE A 55 -7.35 -29.38 -3.45
CA ILE A 55 -6.07 -29.10 -4.12
C ILE A 55 -4.99 -29.67 -3.20
N ASP A 56 -4.47 -30.84 -3.56
CA ASP A 56 -3.53 -31.62 -2.74
C ASP A 56 -2.10 -31.18 -3.07
N ARG A 57 -1.48 -30.43 -2.15
CA ARG A 57 -0.12 -29.93 -2.28
C ARG A 57 0.70 -30.16 -1.01
N PRO A 58 2.04 -30.38 -1.15
CA PRO A 58 2.92 -30.50 0.00
C PRO A 58 2.87 -29.25 0.92
N SER A 59 2.92 -29.47 2.23
CA SER A 59 2.84 -28.38 3.23
C SER A 59 4.00 -27.38 3.18
N ASN A 60 5.11 -27.70 2.48
CA ASN A 60 6.22 -26.78 2.23
C ASN A 60 6.07 -25.93 0.96
N GLU A 61 5.00 -26.12 0.21
CA GLU A 61 4.67 -25.30 -0.97
C GLU A 61 3.49 -24.37 -0.64
N THR A 62 3.57 -23.12 -1.09
CA THR A 62 2.43 -22.19 -1.03
C THR A 62 1.61 -22.35 -2.30
N THR A 63 0.32 -22.60 -2.14
CA THR A 63 -0.66 -22.68 -3.23
C THR A 63 -1.36 -21.35 -3.37
N ARG A 64 -1.34 -20.77 -4.58
CA ARG A 64 -2.17 -19.63 -4.94
C ARG A 64 -3.36 -20.10 -5.75
N VAL A 65 -4.57 -19.68 -5.35
CA VAL A 65 -5.83 -19.97 -6.01
C VAL A 65 -6.43 -18.64 -6.47
N ILE A 66 -6.71 -18.52 -7.76
CA ILE A 66 -7.25 -17.29 -8.36
C ILE A 66 -8.59 -17.62 -8.99
N PHE A 67 -9.66 -17.06 -8.44
CA PHE A 67 -10.97 -17.04 -9.07
C PHE A 67 -11.01 -15.87 -10.05
N SER A 68 -11.15 -16.15 -11.34
CA SER A 68 -11.23 -15.13 -12.39
C SER A 68 -12.65 -14.97 -12.93
N THR A 69 -13.54 -15.89 -12.61
CA THR A 69 -14.97 -15.77 -12.89
C THR A 69 -15.76 -16.38 -11.74
N LEU A 70 -16.71 -15.60 -11.25
CA LEU A 70 -17.63 -15.99 -10.20
C LEU A 70 -19.04 -15.56 -10.60
N ASP A 71 -19.87 -16.52 -11.02
CA ASP A 71 -21.25 -16.29 -11.40
C ASP A 71 -22.16 -17.02 -10.40
N LEU A 72 -22.40 -16.42 -9.26
CA LEU A 72 -23.34 -16.84 -8.24
C LEU A 72 -24.67 -16.10 -8.38
N ASN A 73 -25.72 -16.64 -7.79
CA ASN A 73 -27.06 -16.06 -7.88
C ASN A 73 -27.16 -14.78 -7.02
N LYS A 74 -27.11 -13.62 -7.63
CA LYS A 74 -27.20 -12.32 -6.96
C LYS A 74 -28.46 -12.13 -6.10
N ASN A 75 -29.48 -12.96 -6.26
CA ASN A 75 -30.69 -12.92 -5.46
C ASN A 75 -30.68 -13.93 -4.29
N ALA A 76 -29.65 -14.78 -4.20
CA ALA A 76 -29.49 -15.74 -3.11
C ALA A 76 -28.77 -15.08 -1.92
N ASP A 77 -29.11 -15.54 -0.73
CA ASP A 77 -28.38 -15.22 0.49
C ASP A 77 -27.06 -16.02 0.53
N CYS A 78 -26.01 -15.46 1.12
CA CYS A 78 -24.72 -16.13 1.28
C CYS A 78 -24.81 -17.44 2.08
N SER A 79 -25.84 -17.62 2.90
CA SER A 79 -26.12 -18.88 3.59
C SER A 79 -26.64 -19.99 2.64
N GLN A 80 -27.22 -19.59 1.51
CA GLN A 80 -27.81 -20.51 0.53
C GLN A 80 -26.86 -20.81 -0.64
N GLU A 81 -26.05 -19.86 -1.03
CA GLU A 81 -25.10 -20.00 -2.13
C GLU A 81 -23.78 -19.30 -1.81
N HIS A 82 -22.72 -20.10 -1.70
CA HIS A 82 -21.38 -19.60 -1.39
C HIS A 82 -20.27 -20.57 -1.80
N ILE A 83 -19.06 -20.05 -1.90
CA ILE A 83 -17.84 -20.84 -2.03
C ILE A 83 -16.98 -20.57 -0.81
N THR A 84 -16.65 -21.59 -0.03
CA THR A 84 -15.75 -21.51 1.12
C THR A 84 -14.39 -22.05 0.74
N ILE A 85 -13.35 -21.28 1.00
CA ILE A 85 -11.96 -21.69 0.82
C ILE A 85 -11.34 -21.89 2.20
N SER A 86 -10.73 -23.05 2.45
CA SER A 86 -10.05 -23.36 3.71
C SER A 86 -8.74 -24.11 3.49
N ASN A 87 -7.87 -24.04 4.49
CA ASN A 87 -6.58 -24.74 4.48
C ASN A 87 -6.66 -26.13 5.14
N GLU A 88 -5.53 -26.84 5.18
CA GLU A 88 -5.40 -28.18 5.79
C GLU A 88 -5.72 -28.21 7.29
N ASN A 89 -5.64 -27.07 7.99
CA ASN A 89 -5.99 -26.94 9.41
C ASN A 89 -7.47 -26.59 9.64
N ASN A 90 -8.30 -26.61 8.58
CA ASN A 90 -9.70 -26.15 8.57
C ASN A 90 -9.88 -24.66 8.92
N GLU A 91 -8.83 -23.86 8.76
CA GLU A 91 -8.94 -22.42 8.87
C GLU A 91 -9.59 -21.87 7.59
N VAL A 92 -10.64 -21.08 7.73
CA VAL A 92 -11.34 -20.45 6.60
C VAL A 92 -10.52 -19.25 6.10
N LEU A 93 -10.01 -19.36 4.89
CA LEU A 93 -9.25 -18.30 4.21
C LEU A 93 -10.19 -17.23 3.63
N GLY A 94 -11.40 -17.63 3.25
CA GLY A 94 -12.43 -16.72 2.78
C GLY A 94 -13.71 -17.42 2.36
N VAL A 95 -14.77 -16.63 2.24
CA VAL A 95 -16.08 -17.03 1.76
C VAL A 95 -16.49 -16.10 0.63
N LEU A 96 -16.78 -16.65 -0.55
CA LEU A 96 -17.26 -15.93 -1.71
C LEU A 96 -18.78 -16.06 -1.76
N CYS A 97 -19.45 -14.93 -1.63
CA CYS A 97 -20.90 -14.79 -1.66
C CYS A 97 -21.37 -14.22 -3.02
N PRO A 98 -22.67 -14.18 -3.31
CA PRO A 98 -23.21 -13.62 -4.54
C PRO A 98 -22.86 -12.16 -4.82
N ASP A 99 -22.53 -11.39 -3.81
CA ASP A 99 -22.10 -9.99 -3.85
C ASP A 99 -20.57 -9.81 -3.86
N THR A 100 -19.81 -10.91 -3.71
CA THR A 100 -18.34 -10.85 -3.73
C THR A 100 -17.83 -10.38 -5.10
N PRO A 101 -16.75 -9.57 -5.15
CA PRO A 101 -16.11 -9.20 -6.40
C PRO A 101 -15.78 -10.43 -7.26
N ARG A 102 -15.89 -10.28 -8.58
CA ARG A 102 -15.70 -11.36 -9.54
C ARG A 102 -14.34 -12.05 -9.44
N ILE A 103 -13.31 -11.32 -9.04
CA ILE A 103 -11.94 -11.83 -8.88
C ILE A 103 -11.64 -11.94 -7.40
N ALA A 104 -11.15 -13.12 -6.98
CA ALA A 104 -10.69 -13.36 -5.62
C ALA A 104 -9.40 -14.19 -5.65
N VAL A 105 -8.46 -13.87 -4.76
CA VAL A 105 -7.16 -14.53 -4.69
C VAL A 105 -6.92 -15.01 -3.26
N PHE A 106 -6.50 -16.27 -3.14
CA PHE A 106 -6.18 -16.90 -1.87
C PHE A 106 -4.82 -17.56 -1.94
N GLU A 107 -4.07 -17.48 -0.86
CA GLU A 107 -2.78 -18.16 -0.70
C GLU A 107 -2.76 -18.93 0.60
N SER A 108 -2.28 -20.16 0.54
CA SER A 108 -2.06 -20.99 1.72
C SER A 108 -0.92 -21.98 1.50
N PRO A 109 -0.11 -22.27 2.50
CA PRO A 109 0.77 -23.44 2.46
C PRO A 109 -0.06 -24.72 2.46
N GLY A 110 0.42 -25.75 1.77
CA GLY A 110 -0.17 -27.07 1.75
C GLY A 110 -1.49 -27.22 1.01
N THR A 111 -2.32 -28.12 1.49
CA THR A 111 -3.60 -28.48 0.89
C THR A 111 -4.66 -27.40 1.07
N VAL A 112 -5.38 -27.09 -0.02
CA VAL A 112 -6.50 -26.14 -0.01
C VAL A 112 -7.80 -26.85 -0.37
N TYR A 113 -8.84 -26.59 0.40
CA TYR A 113 -10.19 -27.09 0.18
C TYR A 113 -11.08 -25.98 -0.38
N ILE A 114 -11.83 -26.29 -1.44
CA ILE A 114 -12.81 -25.40 -2.06
C ILE A 114 -14.16 -26.07 -1.98
N ARG A 115 -15.02 -25.59 -1.07
CA ARG A 115 -16.39 -26.10 -0.90
C ARG A 115 -17.36 -25.14 -1.57
N VAL A 116 -18.16 -25.67 -2.50
CA VAL A 116 -19.21 -24.95 -3.20
C VAL A 116 -20.56 -25.46 -2.70
N VAL A 117 -21.38 -24.54 -2.22
CA VAL A 117 -22.76 -24.80 -1.79
C VAL A 117 -23.69 -23.98 -2.66
N THR A 118 -24.70 -24.63 -3.25
CA THR A 118 -25.76 -23.95 -3.99
C THR A 118 -27.11 -24.61 -3.72
N GLN A 119 -28.17 -23.82 -3.68
CA GLN A 119 -29.55 -24.25 -3.43
C GLN A 119 -30.50 -23.75 -4.51
N SER A 120 -30.04 -23.60 -5.74
CA SER A 120 -30.84 -23.01 -6.79
C SER A 120 -31.01 -23.92 -7.99
N THR A 121 -32.26 -24.11 -8.40
CA THR A 121 -32.68 -25.05 -9.47
C THR A 121 -32.83 -24.40 -10.85
N ALA A 122 -32.59 -23.10 -11.02
CA ALA A 122 -33.14 -22.41 -12.19
C ALA A 122 -32.14 -22.05 -13.29
N LEU A 123 -30.83 -21.94 -13.02
CA LEU A 123 -29.83 -21.50 -14.01
C LEU A 123 -28.47 -22.18 -13.76
N VAL A 124 -27.77 -22.47 -14.85
CA VAL A 124 -26.37 -22.93 -14.81
C VAL A 124 -25.52 -21.86 -14.15
N ARG A 125 -24.80 -22.21 -13.07
CA ARG A 125 -23.83 -21.37 -12.40
C ARG A 125 -22.44 -21.77 -12.79
N THR A 126 -21.53 -20.82 -12.92
CA THR A 126 -20.16 -21.11 -13.32
C THR A 126 -19.19 -20.38 -12.41
N ALA A 127 -18.29 -21.14 -11.79
CA ALA A 127 -17.09 -20.60 -11.21
C ALA A 127 -15.88 -21.09 -12.01
N TYR A 128 -14.97 -20.21 -12.30
CA TYR A 128 -13.72 -20.54 -12.94
C TYR A 128 -12.58 -20.06 -12.06
N PHE A 129 -11.67 -20.95 -11.74
CA PHE A 129 -10.45 -20.66 -11.01
C PHE A 129 -9.28 -21.44 -11.60
N PHE A 130 -8.10 -20.94 -11.39
CA PHE A 130 -6.87 -21.71 -11.60
C PHE A 130 -6.00 -21.62 -10.34
N TYR A 131 -5.15 -22.62 -10.17
CA TYR A 131 -4.23 -22.65 -9.07
C TYR A 131 -2.85 -23.08 -9.53
N TYR A 132 -1.84 -22.67 -8.76
CA TYR A 132 -0.46 -23.07 -8.97
C TYR A 132 0.35 -22.97 -7.67
N SER A 133 1.46 -23.74 -7.60
CA SER A 133 2.43 -23.61 -6.52
C SER A 133 3.29 -22.36 -6.75
N VAL A 134 3.36 -21.50 -5.74
CA VAL A 134 4.22 -20.32 -5.71
C VAL A 134 5.62 -20.79 -5.30
N THR A 135 6.52 -20.89 -6.26
CA THR A 135 7.93 -21.26 -6.05
C THR A 135 8.82 -20.09 -6.45
N PRO A 136 10.06 -19.96 -5.91
CA PRO A 136 10.92 -18.81 -6.20
C PRO A 136 11.18 -18.58 -7.70
N ASP A 137 11.16 -19.63 -8.50
CA ASP A 137 11.30 -19.58 -9.97
C ASP A 137 10.03 -19.09 -10.69
N LYS A 138 8.88 -19.10 -10.02
CA LYS A 138 7.61 -18.59 -10.53
C LYS A 138 7.21 -17.22 -9.99
N VAL A 139 7.97 -16.70 -9.01
CA VAL A 139 7.75 -15.33 -8.52
C VAL A 139 8.33 -14.36 -9.54
N THR A 140 7.47 -13.70 -10.28
CA THR A 140 7.87 -12.63 -11.19
C THR A 140 8.11 -11.35 -10.39
N ALA A 141 9.29 -10.76 -10.57
CA ALA A 141 9.59 -9.46 -9.96
C ALA A 141 8.83 -8.35 -10.70
N CYS A 142 7.61 -8.08 -10.26
CA CYS A 142 6.73 -7.05 -10.82
C CYS A 142 5.75 -6.53 -9.77
N GLY A 143 5.10 -5.41 -10.06
CA GLY A 143 4.22 -4.74 -9.10
C GLY A 143 4.98 -3.80 -8.17
N GLY A 144 4.33 -3.40 -7.09
CA GLY A 144 4.85 -2.53 -6.05
C GLY A 144 4.09 -1.22 -5.92
N ASP A 145 4.50 -0.41 -4.95
CA ASP A 145 3.89 0.88 -4.69
C ASP A 145 4.37 1.90 -5.71
N LEU A 146 3.42 2.49 -6.42
CA LEU A 146 3.66 3.56 -7.38
C LEU A 146 3.70 4.89 -6.65
N ARG A 147 4.63 5.74 -7.05
CA ARG A 147 4.79 7.09 -6.49
C ARG A 147 4.80 8.11 -7.61
N GLY A 148 4.24 9.28 -7.31
CA GLY A 148 4.17 10.39 -8.25
C GLY A 148 2.80 10.53 -8.89
N TYR A 149 2.65 11.61 -9.63
CA TYR A 149 1.36 12.08 -10.14
C TYR A 149 1.08 11.65 -11.59
N SER A 150 2.06 11.07 -12.23
CA SER A 150 1.97 10.46 -13.55
C SER A 150 3.10 9.45 -13.74
N GLY A 151 2.87 8.47 -14.59
CA GLY A 151 3.87 7.44 -14.86
C GLY A 151 3.38 6.42 -15.86
N THR A 152 4.20 5.39 -16.05
CA THR A 152 3.91 4.25 -16.91
C THR A 152 3.92 2.97 -16.11
N ILE A 153 3.00 2.07 -16.44
CA ILE A 153 2.90 0.73 -15.88
C ILE A 153 2.90 -0.24 -17.05
N SER A 154 3.65 -1.31 -16.97
CA SER A 154 3.64 -2.35 -18.01
C SER A 154 3.74 -3.73 -17.39
N SER A 155 3.23 -4.72 -18.11
CA SER A 155 3.45 -6.12 -17.76
C SER A 155 4.93 -6.49 -17.78
N PRO A 156 5.35 -7.53 -17.03
CA PRO A 156 6.73 -8.00 -17.06
C PRO A 156 7.18 -8.33 -18.48
N ASN A 157 8.42 -8.00 -18.78
CA ASN A 157 9.10 -8.18 -20.08
C ASN A 157 8.54 -7.34 -21.24
N TYR A 158 7.49 -6.53 -21.04
CA TYR A 158 6.97 -5.68 -22.12
C TYR A 158 8.12 -4.84 -22.77
N PRO A 159 8.21 -4.76 -24.12
CA PRO A 159 7.25 -5.22 -25.13
C PRO A 159 7.41 -6.69 -25.53
N GLU A 160 8.23 -7.48 -24.88
CA GLU A 160 8.33 -8.92 -25.09
C GLU A 160 7.15 -9.66 -24.40
N ARG A 161 7.09 -10.98 -24.57
CA ARG A 161 6.00 -11.79 -23.99
C ARG A 161 6.13 -11.88 -22.48
N HIS A 162 4.99 -11.72 -21.78
CA HIS A 162 4.94 -11.91 -20.33
C HIS A 162 5.22 -13.38 -19.94
N PRO A 163 5.75 -13.65 -18.76
CA PRO A 163 5.98 -15.01 -18.29
C PRO A 163 4.67 -15.68 -17.85
N ASN A 164 4.66 -17.02 -17.85
CA ASN A 164 3.60 -17.81 -17.21
C ASN A 164 3.51 -17.47 -15.73
N PHE A 165 2.32 -17.58 -15.15
CA PHE A 165 2.06 -17.36 -13.73
C PHE A 165 2.46 -15.97 -13.24
N ALA A 166 2.51 -14.98 -14.13
CA ALA A 166 2.70 -13.60 -13.72
C ALA A 166 1.58 -13.19 -12.78
N TYR A 167 1.95 -12.62 -11.64
CA TYR A 167 1.03 -12.04 -10.67
C TYR A 167 1.65 -10.76 -10.16
N CYS A 168 1.19 -9.65 -10.68
CA CYS A 168 1.75 -8.33 -10.42
C CYS A 168 0.67 -7.43 -9.84
N LEU A 169 0.94 -6.87 -8.67
CA LEU A 169 0.04 -5.96 -8.00
C LEU A 169 0.73 -4.60 -7.88
N TRP A 170 0.12 -3.56 -8.44
CA TRP A 170 0.56 -2.17 -8.28
C TRP A 170 -0.46 -1.41 -7.44
N ASN A 171 0.02 -0.70 -6.44
CA ASN A 171 -0.79 0.17 -5.61
C ASN A 171 -0.35 1.61 -5.84
N LEU A 172 -1.30 2.51 -6.02
CA LEU A 172 -1.06 3.94 -6.16
C LEU A 172 -1.96 4.70 -5.21
N GLU A 173 -1.35 5.48 -4.33
CA GLU A 173 -2.00 6.46 -3.49
C GLU A 173 -1.76 7.86 -4.07
N VAL A 174 -2.82 8.64 -4.22
CA VAL A 174 -2.77 10.00 -4.75
C VAL A 174 -3.38 10.99 -3.75
N PRO A 175 -3.12 12.31 -3.89
CA PRO A 175 -3.69 13.31 -2.99
C PRO A 175 -5.21 13.22 -2.93
N LYS A 176 -5.77 13.52 -1.77
CA LYS A 176 -7.22 13.59 -1.57
C LYS A 176 -7.86 14.56 -2.56
N ASN A 177 -9.14 14.33 -2.85
CA ASN A 177 -9.91 15.12 -3.83
C ASN A 177 -9.35 15.05 -5.25
N THR A 178 -8.56 14.00 -5.55
CA THR A 178 -8.13 13.68 -6.91
C THR A 178 -8.63 12.31 -7.35
N LYS A 179 -8.50 12.02 -8.63
CA LYS A 179 -8.78 10.74 -9.26
C LYS A 179 -7.63 10.35 -10.18
N VAL A 180 -7.49 9.06 -10.43
CA VAL A 180 -6.50 8.54 -11.36
C VAL A 180 -7.19 8.21 -12.68
N THR A 181 -6.60 8.65 -13.77
CA THR A 181 -6.94 8.20 -15.13
C THR A 181 -5.85 7.25 -15.59
N LEU A 182 -6.22 5.99 -15.80
CA LEU A 182 -5.39 4.94 -16.39
C LEU A 182 -5.71 4.84 -17.87
N THR A 183 -4.75 5.06 -18.74
CA THR A 183 -4.90 4.92 -20.19
C THR A 183 -4.02 3.77 -20.67
N PHE A 184 -4.65 2.64 -20.98
CA PHE A 184 -4.00 1.49 -21.59
C PHE A 184 -3.79 1.77 -23.08
N THR A 185 -2.55 2.06 -23.44
CA THR A 185 -2.15 2.35 -24.82
C THR A 185 -2.08 1.08 -25.66
N GLU A 186 -1.82 -0.04 -25.01
CA GLU A 186 -1.83 -1.37 -25.59
C GLU A 186 -2.22 -2.42 -24.55
N ILE A 187 -3.14 -3.30 -24.91
CA ILE A 187 -3.44 -4.54 -24.20
C ILE A 187 -3.37 -5.64 -25.26
N PHE A 188 -2.54 -6.64 -25.02
CA PHE A 188 -2.44 -7.83 -25.85
C PHE A 188 -2.16 -9.05 -24.97
N THR A 189 -3.22 -9.63 -24.44
CA THR A 189 -3.26 -10.85 -23.63
C THR A 189 -4.11 -11.90 -24.31
N GLU A 190 -4.31 -13.04 -23.71
CA GLU A 190 -5.19 -14.08 -24.27
C GLU A 190 -6.62 -13.57 -24.49
N VAL A 191 -7.20 -13.91 -25.62
CA VAL A 191 -8.56 -13.47 -25.97
C VAL A 191 -9.58 -14.42 -25.37
N ASP A 192 -10.29 -13.95 -24.36
CA ASP A 192 -11.42 -14.66 -23.78
C ASP A 192 -12.56 -13.69 -23.42
N PRO A 193 -13.82 -13.98 -23.82
CA PRO A 193 -14.95 -13.08 -23.56
C PRO A 193 -15.19 -12.79 -22.08
N LEU A 194 -14.75 -13.67 -21.22
CA LEU A 194 -14.88 -13.56 -19.76
C LEU A 194 -13.56 -13.23 -19.05
N CYS A 195 -12.47 -13.01 -19.78
CA CYS A 195 -11.13 -12.78 -19.23
C CYS A 195 -10.77 -13.81 -18.15
N ARG A 196 -10.96 -15.11 -18.44
CA ARG A 196 -10.75 -16.18 -17.47
C ARG A 196 -9.28 -16.52 -17.25
N PHE A 197 -8.44 -16.31 -18.24
CA PHE A 197 -7.05 -16.75 -18.32
C PHE A 197 -6.08 -15.62 -17.91
N ASP A 198 -5.64 -14.83 -18.89
CA ASP A 198 -4.85 -13.64 -18.63
C ASP A 198 -5.75 -12.42 -18.50
N PHE A 199 -5.56 -11.62 -17.45
CA PHE A 199 -6.40 -10.44 -17.25
C PHE A 199 -5.67 -9.33 -16.49
N ILE A 200 -6.20 -8.13 -16.68
CA ILE A 200 -5.85 -6.94 -15.90
C ILE A 200 -7.13 -6.53 -15.17
N ALA A 201 -7.09 -6.45 -13.85
CA ALA A 201 -8.19 -5.93 -13.05
C ALA A 201 -7.80 -4.60 -12.41
N VAL A 202 -8.71 -3.63 -12.50
CA VAL A 202 -8.54 -2.29 -11.91
C VAL A 202 -9.54 -2.15 -10.78
N TYR A 203 -9.02 -1.89 -9.57
CA TYR A 203 -9.81 -1.72 -8.36
C TYR A 203 -9.82 -0.26 -7.92
N ASP A 204 -10.96 0.24 -7.45
CA ASP A 204 -11.16 1.59 -6.96
C ASP A 204 -10.90 1.67 -5.45
N GLY A 205 -9.67 1.45 -5.06
CA GLY A 205 -9.25 1.44 -3.65
C GLY A 205 -7.85 0.89 -3.43
N ALA A 206 -7.47 0.74 -2.17
CA ALA A 206 -6.12 0.44 -1.72
C ALA A 206 -5.71 -1.03 -1.86
N ASP A 207 -6.67 -1.93 -2.13
CA ASP A 207 -6.41 -3.37 -2.24
C ASP A 207 -7.44 -4.08 -3.14
N THR A 208 -7.29 -5.39 -3.30
CA THR A 208 -8.17 -6.22 -4.15
C THR A 208 -9.54 -6.54 -3.54
N SER A 209 -9.84 -6.05 -2.34
CA SER A 209 -11.19 -6.10 -1.75
C SER A 209 -12.08 -4.93 -2.20
N ALA A 210 -11.47 -3.89 -2.77
CA ALA A 210 -12.15 -2.72 -3.29
C ALA A 210 -13.03 -3.06 -4.52
N PRO A 211 -14.00 -2.20 -4.86
CA PRO A 211 -14.82 -2.38 -6.06
C PRO A 211 -13.98 -2.46 -7.33
N ILE A 212 -14.31 -3.42 -8.21
CA ILE A 212 -13.67 -3.55 -9.52
C ILE A 212 -14.28 -2.53 -10.49
N LEU A 213 -13.45 -1.68 -11.08
CA LEU A 213 -13.84 -0.73 -12.12
C LEU A 213 -13.92 -1.39 -13.49
N ASP A 214 -12.92 -2.19 -13.83
CA ASP A 214 -12.88 -2.92 -15.12
C ASP A 214 -11.99 -4.17 -15.04
N ILE A 215 -12.30 -5.14 -15.91
CA ILE A 215 -11.47 -6.32 -16.17
C ILE A 215 -11.16 -6.37 -17.65
N LEU A 216 -9.89 -6.29 -17.97
CA LEU A 216 -9.38 -6.10 -19.31
C LEU A 216 -8.57 -7.32 -19.76
N CYS A 217 -8.81 -7.80 -21.00
CA CYS A 217 -8.02 -8.84 -21.65
C CYS A 217 -8.15 -8.76 -23.17
N GLY A 218 -7.46 -9.63 -23.89
CA GLY A 218 -7.50 -9.71 -25.35
C GLY A 218 -6.67 -8.60 -26.01
N ARG A 219 -7.15 -8.08 -27.13
CA ARG A 219 -6.46 -7.02 -27.88
C ARG A 219 -7.33 -5.77 -27.96
N LYS A 220 -6.99 -4.75 -27.18
CA LYS A 220 -7.73 -3.48 -27.14
C LYS A 220 -6.90 -2.35 -26.56
N VAL A 221 -7.44 -1.15 -26.61
CA VAL A 221 -7.07 0.02 -25.82
C VAL A 221 -8.21 0.34 -24.88
N ALA A 222 -7.92 0.93 -23.73
CA ALA A 222 -8.94 1.26 -22.73
C ALA A 222 -8.51 2.48 -21.90
N THR A 223 -9.49 3.19 -21.36
CA THR A 223 -9.26 4.23 -20.36
C THR A 223 -10.18 3.96 -19.18
N VAL A 224 -9.61 3.90 -17.98
CA VAL A 224 -10.33 3.67 -16.72
C VAL A 224 -10.08 4.86 -15.81
N GLN A 225 -11.12 5.38 -15.17
CA GLN A 225 -11.01 6.45 -14.19
C GLN A 225 -11.48 5.95 -12.83
N THR A 226 -10.73 6.27 -11.78
CA THR A 226 -11.09 5.96 -10.39
C THR A 226 -12.01 7.04 -9.83
N THR A 227 -12.67 6.73 -8.72
CA THR A 227 -13.40 7.70 -7.90
C THR A 227 -12.75 7.89 -6.53
N SER A 228 -11.78 7.04 -6.20
CA SER A 228 -11.00 7.02 -4.97
C SER A 228 -9.63 7.68 -5.18
N ASP A 229 -9.01 8.13 -4.10
CA ASP A 229 -7.61 8.53 -4.00
C ASP A 229 -6.62 7.34 -3.95
N PHE A 230 -7.14 6.11 -4.07
CA PHE A 230 -6.36 4.89 -4.20
C PHE A 230 -6.76 4.12 -5.45
N VAL A 231 -5.82 3.50 -6.10
CA VAL A 231 -6.07 2.52 -7.16
C VAL A 231 -5.15 1.32 -7.01
N THR A 232 -5.72 0.15 -7.14
CA THR A 232 -4.98 -1.11 -7.21
C THR A 232 -5.14 -1.71 -8.59
N LEU A 233 -4.03 -2.06 -9.23
CA LEU A 233 -3.98 -2.73 -10.53
C LEU A 233 -3.41 -4.13 -10.34
N LEU A 234 -4.15 -5.15 -10.74
CA LEU A 234 -3.71 -6.55 -10.75
C LEU A 234 -3.56 -7.03 -12.19
N PHE A 235 -2.36 -7.50 -12.55
CA PHE A 235 -2.13 -8.31 -13.74
C PHE A 235 -1.91 -9.76 -13.33
N SER A 236 -2.72 -10.66 -13.88
CA SER A 236 -2.59 -12.10 -13.65
C SER A 236 -2.55 -12.84 -14.97
N ALA A 237 -1.58 -13.74 -15.11
CA ALA A 237 -1.45 -14.63 -16.26
C ALA A 237 -1.47 -16.09 -15.79
N ASP A 238 -2.05 -16.95 -16.61
CA ASP A 238 -2.13 -18.38 -16.35
C ASP A 238 -0.85 -19.12 -16.79
N TYR A 239 -0.95 -20.38 -17.18
CA TYR A 239 0.19 -21.26 -17.48
C TYR A 239 0.58 -21.32 -18.95
N ALA A 240 -0.18 -20.70 -19.85
CA ALA A 240 0.01 -20.86 -21.30
C ALA A 240 -0.40 -19.60 -22.08
N ASN A 241 -0.19 -19.64 -23.40
CA ASN A 241 -0.63 -18.60 -24.34
C ASN A 241 -0.14 -17.18 -24.05
N ASN A 242 1.14 -17.05 -23.70
CA ASN A 242 1.76 -15.76 -23.37
C ASN A 242 1.79 -14.82 -24.59
N TYR A 243 1.28 -13.63 -24.39
CA TYR A 243 1.30 -12.53 -25.34
C TYR A 243 2.19 -11.37 -24.86
N PHE A 244 2.10 -10.21 -25.50
CA PHE A 244 2.94 -9.05 -25.18
C PHE A 244 2.53 -8.33 -23.89
N GLY A 245 1.36 -8.69 -23.30
CA GLY A 245 0.90 -8.09 -22.07
C GLY A 245 0.24 -6.73 -22.28
N PHE A 246 0.67 -5.71 -21.52
CA PHE A 246 0.08 -4.39 -21.64
C PHE A 246 1.10 -3.28 -21.36
N SER A 247 0.76 -2.08 -21.85
CA SER A 247 1.36 -0.82 -21.46
C SER A 247 0.26 0.18 -21.15
N ALA A 248 0.38 0.87 -20.03
CA ALA A 248 -0.54 1.90 -19.58
C ALA A 248 0.22 3.12 -19.08
N THR A 249 -0.40 4.28 -19.21
CA THR A 249 0.01 5.50 -18.54
C THR A 249 -1.02 5.86 -17.49
N TYR A 250 -0.59 6.42 -16.36
CA TYR A 250 -1.51 7.00 -15.40
C TYR A 250 -1.24 8.49 -15.21
N SER A 251 -2.29 9.22 -14.91
CA SER A 251 -2.24 10.64 -14.56
C SER A 251 -3.26 10.96 -13.49
N VAL A 252 -2.87 11.85 -12.57
CA VAL A 252 -3.72 12.33 -11.48
C VAL A 252 -4.42 13.61 -11.92
N LEU A 253 -5.74 13.67 -11.76
CA LEU A 253 -6.56 14.82 -12.11
C LEU A 253 -7.42 15.23 -10.92
N PRO A 254 -7.85 16.50 -10.81
CA PRO A 254 -8.83 16.90 -9.81
C PRO A 254 -10.13 16.12 -9.93
N GLN A 255 -10.72 15.71 -8.80
CA GLN A 255 -11.97 14.97 -8.79
C GLN A 255 -13.14 15.78 -9.37
N ASN A 256 -13.19 17.07 -9.08
CA ASN A 256 -14.25 17.99 -9.51
C ASN A 256 -13.96 18.74 -10.83
N GLY A 257 -12.94 18.34 -11.57
CA GLY A 257 -12.68 18.82 -12.93
C GLY A 257 -11.67 19.96 -13.06
N ASP A 258 -11.63 20.94 -12.17
CA ASP A 258 -10.85 22.18 -12.33
C ASP A 258 -9.57 22.19 -11.50
N SER A 259 -9.71 22.03 -10.19
CA SER A 259 -8.61 22.03 -9.22
C SER A 259 -8.93 21.18 -8.02
N SER A 260 -7.91 20.66 -7.34
CA SER A 260 -8.02 20.05 -6.01
C SER A 260 -6.91 20.57 -5.11
N LEU A 261 -7.22 20.66 -3.82
CA LEU A 261 -6.29 20.96 -2.76
C LEU A 261 -6.34 19.84 -1.75
N ALA A 262 -5.19 19.34 -1.31
CA ALA A 262 -5.05 18.38 -0.24
C ALA A 262 -4.08 18.93 0.82
N CYS A 263 -4.46 18.86 2.08
CA CYS A 263 -3.68 19.31 3.22
C CYS A 263 -3.21 18.11 4.03
N ASN A 264 -1.90 17.92 4.14
CA ASN A 264 -1.30 16.92 5.02
C ASN A 264 -0.59 17.60 6.21
N GLY A 265 0.17 16.86 7.00
CA GLY A 265 0.87 17.42 8.17
C GLY A 265 2.08 18.31 7.85
N GLU A 266 2.62 18.26 6.63
CA GLU A 266 3.87 18.92 6.24
C GLU A 266 3.71 19.94 5.13
N SER A 267 2.75 19.72 4.21
CA SER A 267 2.58 20.50 3.00
C SER A 267 1.11 20.56 2.56
N MET A 268 0.82 21.47 1.65
CA MET A 268 -0.39 21.47 0.87
C MET A 268 -0.06 21.08 -0.58
N THR A 269 -0.84 20.13 -1.13
CA THR A 269 -0.70 19.69 -2.52
C THR A 269 -1.88 20.18 -3.31
N VAL A 270 -1.60 20.96 -4.38
CA VAL A 270 -2.63 21.41 -5.31
C VAL A 270 -2.43 20.77 -6.67
N VAL A 271 -3.51 20.23 -7.23
CA VAL A 271 -3.55 19.68 -8.59
C VAL A 271 -4.49 20.53 -9.43
N LEU A 272 -3.98 21.05 -10.53
CA LEU A 272 -4.73 21.89 -11.47
C LEU A 272 -4.88 21.16 -12.81
N ASN A 273 -6.10 21.16 -13.35
CA ASN A 273 -6.38 20.57 -14.66
C ASN A 273 -5.80 21.44 -15.78
N PRO A 274 -4.89 20.91 -16.63
CA PRO A 274 -4.30 21.67 -17.72
C PRO A 274 -5.31 22.22 -18.74
N GLU A 275 -6.38 21.46 -19.03
CA GLU A 275 -7.45 21.89 -19.95
C GLU A 275 -8.24 23.06 -19.38
N TYR A 276 -8.48 23.04 -18.07
CA TYR A 276 -9.12 24.14 -17.37
C TYR A 276 -8.24 25.40 -17.41
N ILE A 277 -6.95 25.29 -17.10
CA ILE A 277 -5.99 26.40 -17.19
C ILE A 277 -5.95 26.98 -18.61
N ALA A 278 -5.92 26.11 -19.64
CA ALA A 278 -5.97 26.53 -21.03
C ALA A 278 -7.26 27.27 -21.39
N SER A 279 -8.41 26.86 -20.83
CA SER A 279 -9.70 27.52 -21.03
C SER A 279 -9.73 28.95 -20.46
N LEU A 280 -8.90 29.21 -19.43
CA LEU A 280 -8.71 30.55 -18.84
C LEU A 280 -7.72 31.41 -19.62
N GLY A 281 -7.12 30.85 -20.68
CA GLY A 281 -6.16 31.57 -21.57
C GLY A 281 -4.72 31.54 -21.06
N TYR A 282 -4.39 30.61 -20.14
CA TYR A 282 -3.04 30.42 -19.62
C TYR A 282 -2.48 29.06 -20.00
N SER A 283 -1.17 28.93 -20.07
CA SER A 283 -0.47 27.65 -20.09
C SER A 283 -0.01 27.27 -18.68
N THR A 284 0.20 25.98 -18.45
CA THR A 284 0.68 25.49 -17.13
C THR A 284 2.05 26.07 -16.76
N SER A 285 2.87 26.41 -17.74
CA SER A 285 4.20 27.03 -17.53
C SER A 285 4.15 28.50 -17.17
N GLU A 286 2.99 29.18 -17.30
CA GLU A 286 2.79 30.57 -16.92
C GLU A 286 2.29 30.75 -15.49
N LEU A 287 2.08 29.63 -14.76
CA LEU A 287 1.63 29.65 -13.36
C LEU A 287 2.81 29.42 -12.41
N ALA A 288 2.92 30.29 -11.40
CA ALA A 288 3.95 30.20 -10.37
C ALA A 288 3.40 30.54 -8.98
N LEU A 289 4.05 30.04 -7.94
CA LEU A 289 3.83 30.47 -6.56
C LEU A 289 4.28 31.92 -6.37
N SER A 290 3.87 32.53 -5.26
CA SER A 290 4.33 33.90 -4.91
C SER A 290 5.84 33.96 -4.72
N ASP A 291 6.49 32.85 -4.38
CA ASP A 291 7.94 32.67 -4.39
C ASP A 291 8.31 31.83 -5.61
N ASP A 292 8.93 32.48 -6.60
CA ASP A 292 9.30 31.88 -7.88
C ASP A 292 10.48 30.89 -7.80
N THR A 293 11.11 30.77 -6.64
CA THR A 293 12.11 29.71 -6.38
C THR A 293 11.49 28.34 -6.17
N CYS A 294 10.19 28.29 -5.85
CA CYS A 294 9.45 27.07 -5.63
C CYS A 294 8.71 26.65 -6.91
N LEU A 295 9.26 25.65 -7.58
CA LEU A 295 8.78 25.16 -8.86
C LEU A 295 7.70 24.08 -8.70
N PRO A 296 6.80 23.89 -9.69
CA PRO A 296 5.85 22.80 -9.69
C PRO A 296 6.55 21.45 -9.80
N GLN A 297 5.98 20.43 -9.16
CA GLN A 297 6.44 19.03 -9.23
C GLN A 297 6.14 18.40 -10.59
N SER A 298 5.07 18.84 -11.26
CA SER A 298 4.65 18.40 -12.57
C SER A 298 3.96 19.54 -13.32
N LEU A 299 4.10 19.58 -14.66
CA LEU A 299 3.40 20.51 -15.53
C LEU A 299 2.18 19.87 -16.24
N ASN A 300 2.08 18.56 -16.26
CA ASN A 300 0.97 17.85 -16.88
C ASN A 300 0.68 16.51 -16.15
N PRO A 301 -0.29 16.48 -15.23
CA PRO A 301 -1.07 17.62 -14.71
C PRO A 301 -0.18 18.65 -13.99
N LEU A 302 -0.67 19.89 -13.84
CA LEU A 302 0.07 20.91 -13.10
C LEU A 302 -0.09 20.69 -11.60
N ILE A 303 1.01 20.43 -10.92
CA ILE A 303 1.02 20.08 -9.50
C ILE A 303 2.06 20.90 -8.75
N PHE A 304 1.61 21.53 -7.66
CA PHE A 304 2.48 22.17 -6.69
C PHE A 304 2.37 21.42 -5.35
N GLU A 305 3.50 21.08 -4.77
CA GLU A 305 3.62 20.64 -3.39
C GLU A 305 4.25 21.79 -2.61
N VAL A 306 3.44 22.46 -1.80
CA VAL A 306 3.79 23.71 -1.12
C VAL A 306 4.02 23.44 0.34
N PRO A 307 5.25 23.50 0.85
CA PRO A 307 5.54 23.26 2.27
C PRO A 307 4.93 24.36 3.13
N TYR A 308 4.56 24.01 4.35
CA TYR A 308 4.05 24.98 5.32
C TYR A 308 5.13 25.94 5.81
N TYR A 309 6.38 25.55 5.71
CA TYR A 309 7.53 26.39 6.04
C TYR A 309 8.33 26.69 4.77
N GLY A 310 8.36 27.93 4.34
CA GLY A 310 9.02 28.37 3.12
C GLY A 310 8.06 28.65 1.95
N CYS A 311 8.57 28.79 0.76
CA CYS A 311 7.85 29.05 -0.50
C CYS A 311 6.86 30.23 -0.46
N GLY A 312 7.06 31.19 0.44
CA GLY A 312 6.15 32.32 0.61
C GLY A 312 4.84 31.97 1.31
N THR A 313 4.74 30.80 1.96
CA THR A 313 3.57 30.41 2.75
C THR A 313 3.43 31.28 3.98
N VAL A 314 2.25 31.84 4.18
CA VAL A 314 1.90 32.68 5.33
C VAL A 314 1.18 31.83 6.36
N LYS A 315 1.73 31.79 7.59
CA LYS A 315 1.15 31.12 8.75
C LYS A 315 0.39 32.11 9.63
N LYS A 316 -0.81 31.75 10.08
CA LYS A 316 -1.61 32.52 11.04
C LYS A 316 -2.28 31.57 12.02
N ALA A 317 -2.00 31.73 13.32
CA ALA A 317 -2.71 31.00 14.37
C ALA A 317 -3.98 31.73 14.78
N GLU A 318 -5.12 31.03 14.88
CA GLU A 318 -6.39 31.54 15.39
C GLU A 318 -7.04 30.51 16.32
N GLY A 319 -6.84 30.69 17.61
CA GLY A 319 -7.36 29.74 18.62
C GLY A 319 -6.69 28.38 18.54
N ASP A 320 -7.45 27.34 18.28
CA ASP A 320 -6.94 25.96 18.11
C ASP A 320 -6.61 25.61 16.64
N LEU A 321 -6.71 26.59 15.71
CA LEU A 321 -6.46 26.42 14.29
C LEU A 321 -5.19 27.14 13.85
N ILE A 322 -4.42 26.49 12.99
CA ILE A 322 -3.30 27.10 12.28
C ILE A 322 -3.64 27.14 10.80
N HIS A 323 -3.73 28.33 10.25
CA HIS A 323 -4.00 28.58 8.84
C HIS A 323 -2.70 28.77 8.10
N TYR A 324 -2.48 27.99 7.05
CA TYR A 324 -1.39 28.15 6.10
C TYR A 324 -1.96 28.61 4.76
N THR A 325 -1.50 29.76 4.27
CA THR A 325 -2.00 30.34 3.02
C THR A 325 -0.86 30.60 2.05
N ASN A 326 -1.08 30.21 0.80
CA ASN A 326 -0.20 30.55 -0.32
C ASN A 326 -1.04 30.92 -1.56
N THR A 327 -0.41 31.47 -2.59
CA THR A 327 -1.11 31.90 -3.81
C THR A 327 -0.31 31.49 -5.05
N ILE A 328 -0.98 30.83 -5.99
CA ILE A 328 -0.47 30.58 -7.35
C ILE A 328 -1.01 31.71 -8.24
N LYS A 329 -0.12 32.35 -9.01
CA LYS A 329 -0.46 33.43 -9.89
C LYS A 329 -0.12 33.10 -11.34
N GLY A 330 -0.98 33.54 -12.27
CA GLY A 330 -0.67 33.52 -13.69
C GLY A 330 0.21 34.71 -14.08
N ASP A 331 1.29 34.47 -14.82
CA ASP A 331 2.11 35.54 -15.37
C ASP A 331 1.31 36.27 -16.48
N PRO A 332 1.02 37.57 -16.32
CA PRO A 332 0.33 38.36 -17.35
C PRO A 332 1.15 38.55 -18.61
N GLY A 333 2.44 38.16 -18.60
CA GLY A 333 3.39 38.34 -19.69
C GLY A 333 4.03 39.75 -19.73
N THR A 334 5.05 39.90 -20.58
CA THR A 334 5.87 41.13 -20.68
C THR A 334 5.30 42.17 -21.63
N SER A 335 4.12 41.97 -22.22
CA SER A 335 3.52 42.92 -23.16
C SER A 335 2.95 44.14 -22.45
N VAL A 336 3.03 45.33 -23.10
CA VAL A 336 2.56 46.60 -22.55
C VAL A 336 1.04 46.62 -22.29
N ILE A 337 0.28 45.73 -22.97
CA ILE A 337 -1.17 45.57 -22.78
C ILE A 337 -1.50 44.08 -22.69
N THR A 338 -2.36 43.73 -21.76
CA THR A 338 -2.99 42.40 -21.70
C THR A 338 -4.48 42.53 -21.86
N ARG A 339 -5.13 41.47 -22.41
CA ARG A 339 -6.58 41.32 -22.46
C ARG A 339 -7.03 40.09 -21.69
N ARG A 340 -6.08 39.42 -21.04
CA ARG A 340 -6.37 38.31 -20.11
C ARG A 340 -6.74 38.88 -18.73
N LYS A 341 -7.64 38.21 -18.03
CA LYS A 341 -7.94 38.51 -16.62
C LYS A 341 -6.75 38.03 -15.76
N ASP A 342 -6.43 38.75 -14.71
CA ASP A 342 -5.44 38.27 -13.75
C ASP A 342 -5.95 36.99 -13.10
N LEU A 343 -5.10 35.95 -13.06
CA LEU A 343 -5.43 34.65 -12.53
C LEU A 343 -4.72 34.42 -11.20
N GLN A 344 -5.47 34.11 -10.16
CA GLN A 344 -4.95 33.79 -8.83
C GLN A 344 -5.70 32.61 -8.22
N PHE A 345 -4.97 31.62 -7.73
CA PHE A 345 -5.48 30.53 -6.90
C PHE A 345 -4.97 30.75 -5.48
N VAL A 346 -5.86 31.11 -4.57
CA VAL A 346 -5.53 31.23 -3.16
C VAL A 346 -5.72 29.86 -2.51
N LEU A 347 -4.66 29.32 -1.95
CA LEU A 347 -4.60 28.03 -1.28
C LEU A 347 -4.64 28.28 0.22
N THR A 348 -5.55 27.66 0.94
CA THR A 348 -5.61 27.78 2.40
C THR A 348 -5.82 26.40 3.02
N CYS A 349 -4.85 25.98 3.84
CA CYS A 349 -4.96 24.80 4.67
C CYS A 349 -5.20 25.20 6.12
N GLU A 350 -6.26 24.69 6.71
CA GLU A 350 -6.56 24.82 8.14
C GLU A 350 -6.16 23.53 8.83
N LEU A 351 -5.12 23.56 9.64
CA LEU A 351 -4.69 22.41 10.43
C LEU A 351 -5.28 22.53 11.83
N ASP A 352 -6.19 21.61 12.10
CA ASP A 352 -6.85 21.47 13.39
C ASP A 352 -6.47 20.13 14.01
N SER A 353 -6.52 20.10 15.33
CA SER A 353 -6.65 18.86 16.08
C SER A 353 -8.00 18.15 15.83
N ASP A 354 -8.98 18.79 15.14
CA ASP A 354 -10.31 18.21 14.82
C ASP A 354 -10.79 18.58 13.40
N SER A 355 -11.26 17.63 12.60
CA SER A 355 -11.55 17.77 11.17
C SER A 355 -13.03 17.83 10.78
N THR A 356 -13.39 18.68 9.76
CA THR A 356 -14.43 18.46 8.72
C THR A 356 -14.34 19.51 7.62
N VAL A 357 -14.74 19.17 6.38
CA VAL A 357 -14.51 19.91 5.12
C VAL A 357 -15.74 20.73 4.70
N ASP A 358 -15.54 21.97 4.18
CA ASP A 358 -16.55 22.73 3.40
C ASP A 358 -15.88 23.62 2.35
N ILE A 359 -16.49 23.72 1.14
CA ILE A 359 -16.03 24.48 -0.02
C ILE A 359 -16.99 25.64 -0.31
N LEU A 360 -16.48 26.87 -0.48
CA LEU A 360 -17.26 28.07 -0.81
C LEU A 360 -16.72 28.81 -2.06
N TYR A 361 -17.63 29.21 -2.97
CA TYR A 361 -17.37 30.01 -4.18
C TYR A 361 -17.76 31.48 -3.99
N GLN A 362 -16.90 32.39 -4.48
CA GLN A 362 -17.26 33.79 -4.75
C GLN A 362 -16.69 34.27 -6.08
N THR A 363 -17.50 35.00 -6.86
CA THR A 363 -17.13 35.57 -8.18
C THR A 363 -16.88 37.07 -8.10
N SER A 364 -15.72 37.50 -8.57
CA SER A 364 -15.36 38.91 -8.83
C SER A 364 -14.75 39.04 -10.23
N ASP A 365 -14.52 40.30 -10.71
CA ASP A 365 -13.89 40.55 -12.00
C ASP A 365 -12.42 40.09 -12.09
N GLU A 366 -11.81 39.78 -10.97
CA GLU A 366 -10.60 38.95 -10.83
C GLU A 366 -11.03 37.48 -10.71
N LEU A 367 -10.36 36.61 -11.44
CA LEU A 367 -10.53 35.17 -11.27
C LEU A 367 -9.72 34.72 -10.05
N ILE A 368 -10.29 34.92 -8.85
CA ILE A 368 -9.70 34.46 -7.58
C ILE A 368 -10.39 33.15 -7.20
N PHE A 369 -9.64 32.07 -7.22
CA PHE A 369 -10.09 30.76 -6.74
C PHE A 369 -9.58 30.58 -5.31
N ASN A 370 -10.50 30.55 -4.36
CA ASN A 370 -10.21 30.26 -2.96
C ASN A 370 -10.41 28.76 -2.72
N ASN A 371 -9.33 28.03 -2.63
CA ASN A 371 -9.34 26.64 -2.19
C ASN A 371 -8.96 26.60 -0.71
N GLN A 372 -9.93 26.23 0.12
CA GLN A 372 -9.73 26.05 1.55
C GLN A 372 -10.00 24.60 1.90
N GLU A 373 -9.04 23.96 2.57
CA GLU A 373 -9.12 22.58 2.99
C GLU A 373 -8.65 22.44 4.44
N LYS A 374 -9.16 21.40 5.12
CA LYS A 374 -8.72 21.03 6.47
C LYS A 374 -7.81 19.84 6.42
N GLY A 375 -6.68 19.95 7.09
CA GLY A 375 -5.71 18.87 7.24
C GLY A 375 -5.57 18.44 8.70
N LYS A 376 -4.75 17.41 8.91
CA LYS A 376 -4.33 16.94 10.23
C LYS A 376 -2.84 16.81 10.26
N TYR A 377 -2.27 17.09 11.44
CA TYR A 377 -0.88 16.74 11.69
C TYR A 377 -0.75 15.22 11.87
N ASP A 378 0.28 14.65 11.24
CA ASP A 378 0.70 13.28 11.51
C ASP A 378 1.47 13.26 12.83
N VAL A 379 0.89 12.60 13.83
CA VAL A 379 1.51 12.48 15.15
C VAL A 379 1.65 10.99 15.47
N SER A 380 2.87 10.56 15.75
CA SER A 380 3.17 9.23 16.29
C SER A 380 3.38 9.29 17.81
N LEU A 381 3.18 8.14 18.47
CA LEU A 381 3.50 7.92 19.87
C LEU A 381 4.17 6.54 19.99
N ASP A 382 5.40 6.52 20.50
CA ASP A 382 6.23 5.33 20.51
C ASP A 382 6.79 5.06 21.91
N PHE A 383 6.96 3.77 22.24
CA PHE A 383 7.67 3.33 23.45
C PHE A 383 9.17 3.28 23.22
N TYR A 384 9.93 3.59 24.28
CA TYR A 384 11.39 3.48 24.32
C TYR A 384 11.83 2.70 25.54
N THR A 385 12.91 1.93 25.40
CA THR A 385 13.47 1.12 26.51
C THR A 385 14.31 1.95 27.47
N LEU A 386 14.91 3.05 26.99
CA LEU A 386 15.83 3.90 27.71
C LEU A 386 15.49 5.39 27.57
N PRO A 387 15.92 6.24 28.49
CA PRO A 387 15.67 7.68 28.46
C PRO A 387 16.48 8.44 27.40
N ASP A 388 17.29 7.76 26.61
CA ASP A 388 18.04 8.33 25.48
C ASP A 388 17.21 8.49 24.21
N TYR A 389 16.05 7.82 24.12
CA TYR A 389 15.12 7.87 22.98
C TYR A 389 15.73 7.48 21.62
N ILE A 390 16.76 6.60 21.63
CA ILE A 390 17.44 6.19 20.39
C ILE A 390 16.72 5.01 19.73
N THR A 391 16.29 4.02 20.52
CA THR A 391 15.74 2.77 19.99
C THR A 391 14.28 2.59 20.43
N PRO A 392 13.32 2.75 19.51
CA PRO A 392 11.93 2.47 19.81
C PRO A 392 11.69 0.97 20.01
N VAL A 393 10.66 0.63 20.80
CA VAL A 393 10.23 -0.74 21.03
C VAL A 393 9.38 -1.20 19.86
N SER A 394 9.87 -2.17 19.09
CA SER A 394 9.14 -2.76 17.94
C SER A 394 8.29 -3.99 18.33
N ALA A 395 8.48 -4.54 19.53
CA ALA A 395 7.77 -5.75 19.96
C ALA A 395 6.33 -5.44 20.41
N SER A 396 5.36 -6.18 19.92
CA SER A 396 3.98 -6.15 20.39
C SER A 396 3.54 -7.58 20.78
N PRO A 397 3.14 -7.85 22.04
CA PRO A 397 3.05 -6.92 23.16
C PRO A 397 4.42 -6.50 23.73
N TYR A 398 4.51 -5.27 24.24
CA TYR A 398 5.69 -4.83 24.99
C TYR A 398 5.73 -5.50 26.37
N LEU A 399 6.72 -6.36 26.59
CA LEU A 399 6.89 -7.12 27.84
C LEU A 399 7.81 -6.34 28.79
N ILE A 400 7.29 -6.00 29.97
CA ILE A 400 7.97 -5.15 30.94
C ILE A 400 7.69 -5.64 32.37
N ASP A 401 8.57 -5.31 33.32
CA ASP A 401 8.40 -5.66 34.72
C ASP A 401 7.48 -4.67 35.44
N LEU A 402 6.78 -5.13 36.47
CA LEU A 402 5.92 -4.27 37.27
C LEU A 402 6.77 -3.19 37.97
N ASN A 403 6.26 -1.96 38.00
CA ASN A 403 6.92 -0.78 38.54
C ASN A 403 8.21 -0.34 37.82
N GLN A 404 8.55 -0.95 36.69
CA GLN A 404 9.63 -0.46 35.83
C GLN A 404 9.18 0.83 35.14
N THR A 405 10.09 1.78 34.96
CA THR A 405 9.79 3.00 34.21
C THR A 405 9.71 2.72 32.71
N VAL A 406 8.64 3.20 32.08
CA VAL A 406 8.47 3.21 30.64
C VAL A 406 8.64 4.64 30.12
N TYR A 407 9.31 4.77 28.98
CA TYR A 407 9.58 6.04 28.32
C TYR A 407 8.76 6.13 27.04
N LEU A 408 8.12 7.27 26.81
CA LEU A 408 7.31 7.52 25.62
C LEU A 408 7.74 8.82 24.96
N GLN A 409 7.75 8.81 23.64
CA GLN A 409 7.93 10.00 22.83
C GLN A 409 6.78 10.11 21.85
N ALA A 410 6.09 11.23 21.89
CA ALA A 410 5.22 11.66 20.82
C ALA A 410 6.03 12.54 19.86
N THR A 411 5.80 12.37 18.56
CA THR A 411 6.50 13.12 17.50
C THR A 411 5.48 13.61 16.49
N VAL A 412 5.48 14.91 16.19
CA VAL A 412 4.74 15.45 15.04
C VAL A 412 5.67 15.50 13.84
N LYS A 413 5.20 14.96 12.73
CA LYS A 413 5.92 14.99 11.46
C LYS A 413 5.70 16.37 10.82
N THR A 414 6.69 17.25 10.93
CA THR A 414 6.63 18.64 10.45
C THR A 414 8.02 19.19 10.14
N GLN A 415 8.08 20.11 9.19
CA GLN A 415 9.29 20.91 8.92
C GLN A 415 9.24 22.30 9.59
N ASP A 416 8.11 22.66 10.20
CA ASP A 416 7.93 23.95 10.87
C ASP A 416 8.58 23.91 12.27
N PRO A 417 9.69 24.67 12.51
CA PRO A 417 10.40 24.68 13.79
C PRO A 417 9.64 25.38 14.90
N ASP A 418 8.63 26.17 14.57
CA ASP A 418 7.82 26.91 15.55
C ASP A 418 6.66 26.08 16.11
N LEU A 419 6.49 24.84 15.68
CA LEU A 419 5.49 23.95 16.25
C LEU A 419 6.01 23.24 17.49
N THR A 420 5.17 23.17 18.49
CA THR A 420 5.40 22.42 19.73
C THR A 420 4.30 21.40 19.96
N LEU A 421 4.65 20.26 20.53
CA LEU A 421 3.72 19.18 20.85
C LEU A 421 3.49 19.11 22.36
N PHE A 422 2.23 19.01 22.77
CA PHE A 422 1.82 18.98 24.18
C PHE A 422 0.95 17.75 24.47
N VAL A 423 1.26 17.05 25.57
CA VAL A 423 0.43 15.95 26.06
C VAL A 423 -0.69 16.55 26.92
N ASP A 424 -1.88 16.70 26.34
CA ASP A 424 -3.02 17.26 27.06
C ASP A 424 -3.63 16.27 28.04
N SER A 425 -3.92 15.08 27.60
CA SER A 425 -4.50 14.03 28.45
C SER A 425 -4.01 12.67 27.98
N CYS A 426 -3.67 11.81 28.92
CA CYS A 426 -3.28 10.44 28.64
C CYS A 426 -3.84 9.53 29.72
N PHE A 427 -4.53 8.48 29.34
CA PHE A 427 -5.11 7.53 30.27
C PHE A 427 -4.87 6.10 29.83
N ALA A 428 -4.87 5.21 30.81
CA ALA A 428 -4.68 3.78 30.63
C ALA A 428 -6.01 3.03 30.74
N SER A 429 -6.17 1.95 29.98
CA SER A 429 -7.32 1.04 30.02
C SER A 429 -6.84 -0.41 30.02
N PRO A 430 -7.57 -1.33 30.68
CA PRO A 430 -7.31 -2.76 30.58
C PRO A 430 -7.79 -3.37 29.25
N GLN A 431 -8.60 -2.64 28.45
CA GLN A 431 -9.19 -3.08 27.20
C GLN A 431 -8.92 -2.06 26.07
N PRO A 432 -8.76 -2.53 24.83
CA PRO A 432 -8.42 -1.66 23.70
C PRO A 432 -9.56 -0.76 23.23
N ASP A 433 -10.81 -1.02 23.64
CA ASP A 433 -12.01 -0.23 23.29
C ASP A 433 -12.23 0.95 24.23
N PHE A 434 -11.48 1.03 25.35
CA PHE A 434 -11.56 2.10 26.36
C PHE A 434 -12.96 2.34 26.94
N GLN A 435 -13.84 1.33 26.92
CA GLN A 435 -15.23 1.42 27.43
C GLN A 435 -15.33 1.14 28.95
N VAL A 436 -14.30 0.57 29.56
CA VAL A 436 -14.23 0.24 31.00
C VAL A 436 -13.42 1.26 31.79
N PRO A 437 -13.43 1.21 33.15
CA PRO A 437 -12.80 2.24 33.97
C PRO A 437 -11.38 2.53 33.53
N ASN A 438 -11.11 3.78 33.17
CA ASN A 438 -9.82 4.27 32.74
C ASN A 438 -9.06 4.88 33.93
N TYR A 439 -7.75 4.80 33.89
CA TYR A 439 -6.86 5.43 34.86
C TYR A 439 -6.15 6.63 34.23
N ASP A 440 -6.42 7.83 34.73
CA ASP A 440 -5.80 9.06 34.21
C ASP A 440 -4.34 9.17 34.66
N LEU A 441 -3.39 9.22 33.70
CA LEU A 441 -1.97 9.55 33.97
C LEU A 441 -1.77 11.07 34.02
N ILE A 442 -2.30 11.75 33.03
CA ILE A 442 -2.38 13.22 32.92
C ILE A 442 -3.75 13.59 32.32
N LYS A 443 -4.37 14.65 32.77
CA LYS A 443 -5.69 15.12 32.33
C LYS A 443 -5.75 16.63 32.27
N ASN A 444 -6.10 17.18 31.09
CA ASN A 444 -6.10 18.61 30.81
C ASN A 444 -4.75 19.29 31.16
N GLY A 445 -3.64 18.61 30.87
CA GLY A 445 -2.30 19.06 31.21
C GLY A 445 -1.94 18.93 32.71
N CYS A 446 -2.85 18.43 33.56
CA CYS A 446 -2.61 18.27 35.00
C CYS A 446 -2.23 16.81 35.31
N VAL A 447 -1.06 16.61 35.85
CA VAL A 447 -0.55 15.30 36.29
C VAL A 447 -1.50 14.68 37.30
N LYS A 448 -1.85 13.41 37.14
CA LYS A 448 -2.73 12.61 38.00
C LYS A 448 -2.02 11.43 38.64
N ASP A 449 -1.10 10.80 37.92
CA ASP A 449 -0.26 9.71 38.44
C ASP A 449 1.03 10.27 39.02
N GLU A 450 1.37 9.85 40.26
CA GLU A 450 2.54 10.37 40.98
C GLU A 450 3.88 10.00 40.33
N THR A 451 3.89 8.95 39.49
CA THR A 451 5.08 8.49 38.76
C THR A 451 5.26 9.15 37.40
N TYR A 452 4.23 9.88 36.94
CA TYR A 452 4.26 10.56 35.64
C TYR A 452 5.21 11.75 35.65
N GLN A 453 6.11 11.82 34.68
CA GLN A 453 7.09 12.91 34.54
C GLN A 453 7.14 13.39 33.09
N ASN A 454 7.01 14.69 32.87
CA ASN A 454 7.40 15.31 31.61
C ASN A 454 8.92 15.39 31.53
N LEU A 455 9.49 15.02 30.41
CA LEU A 455 10.93 15.03 30.17
C LEU A 455 11.29 16.09 29.14
N PRO A 456 12.53 16.61 29.16
CA PRO A 456 12.98 17.56 28.13
C PRO A 456 12.82 16.99 26.74
N SER A 457 12.31 17.81 25.80
CA SER A 457 12.05 17.44 24.45
C SER A 457 12.38 18.59 23.50
N ASP A 458 12.69 18.26 22.24
CA ASP A 458 12.94 19.23 21.17
C ASP A 458 11.60 19.71 20.59
N SER A 459 11.64 20.77 19.74
CA SER A 459 10.47 21.22 18.97
C SER A 459 9.88 20.05 18.17
N GLY A 460 8.56 19.96 18.12
CA GLY A 460 7.88 18.85 17.43
C GLY A 460 7.89 17.51 18.16
N THR A 461 8.46 17.43 19.37
CA THR A 461 8.42 16.23 20.20
C THR A 461 7.86 16.51 21.59
N ALA A 462 7.25 15.50 22.22
CA ALA A 462 6.87 15.53 23.63
C ALA A 462 7.28 14.21 24.28
N ARG A 463 8.11 14.29 25.33
CA ARG A 463 8.65 13.13 26.04
C ARG A 463 8.10 13.06 27.44
N PHE A 464 7.72 11.87 27.85
CA PHE A 464 7.24 11.61 29.21
C PHE A 464 7.53 10.18 29.65
N SER A 465 7.46 9.95 30.94
CA SER A 465 7.64 8.61 31.49
C SER A 465 6.68 8.41 32.67
N PHE A 466 6.43 7.15 33.00
CA PHE A 466 5.70 6.73 34.18
C PHE A 466 6.10 5.30 34.55
N ASN A 467 5.76 4.86 35.78
CA ASN A 467 6.04 3.49 36.19
C ASN A 467 4.88 2.57 35.83
N VAL A 468 5.22 1.40 35.23
CA VAL A 468 4.24 0.39 34.82
C VAL A 468 3.47 -0.15 36.02
N PHE A 469 2.17 -0.24 35.87
CA PHE A 469 1.22 -0.77 36.83
C PHE A 469 0.34 -1.86 36.18
N ARG A 470 -0.46 -2.54 36.97
CA ARG A 470 -1.49 -3.46 36.48
C ARG A 470 -2.85 -3.07 37.03
N PHE A 471 -3.89 -3.30 36.26
CA PHE A 471 -5.26 -3.23 36.74
C PHE A 471 -5.57 -4.42 37.66
N LEU A 472 -6.40 -4.20 38.67
CA LEU A 472 -6.93 -5.27 39.49
C LEU A 472 -7.87 -6.18 38.68
N ASN A 473 -8.15 -7.40 39.17
CA ASN A 473 -9.04 -8.38 38.51
C ASN A 473 -8.50 -9.01 37.21
N ASP A 474 -7.25 -9.51 37.25
CA ASP A 474 -6.62 -10.35 36.22
C ASP A 474 -6.62 -9.81 34.78
N HIS A 475 -6.49 -8.50 34.63
CA HIS A 475 -6.25 -7.90 33.32
C HIS A 475 -4.75 -7.96 32.99
N PRO A 476 -4.36 -8.80 32.01
CA PRO A 476 -2.94 -9.03 31.71
C PRO A 476 -2.31 -7.92 30.86
N SER A 477 -3.09 -7.00 30.34
CA SER A 477 -2.67 -5.99 29.38
C SER A 477 -3.08 -4.59 29.83
N VAL A 478 -2.27 -3.59 29.44
CA VAL A 478 -2.56 -2.17 29.61
C VAL A 478 -2.45 -1.52 28.24
N TYR A 479 -3.45 -0.76 27.87
CA TYR A 479 -3.52 0.07 26.66
C TYR A 479 -3.49 1.53 27.07
N LEU A 480 -2.82 2.36 26.29
CA LEU A 480 -2.74 3.80 26.52
C LEU A 480 -3.47 4.53 25.39
N GLN A 481 -4.23 5.55 25.77
CA GLN A 481 -4.82 6.51 24.83
C GLN A 481 -4.41 7.91 25.27
N CYS A 482 -3.71 8.62 24.38
CA CYS A 482 -3.21 9.96 24.66
C CYS A 482 -3.79 10.96 23.67
N ARG A 483 -4.25 12.08 24.18
CA ARG A 483 -4.60 13.26 23.41
C ARG A 483 -3.40 14.16 23.34
N LEU A 484 -2.95 14.40 22.12
CA LEU A 484 -1.80 15.24 21.79
C LEU A 484 -2.30 16.50 21.08
N VAL A 485 -1.72 17.64 21.41
CA VAL A 485 -2.10 18.93 20.83
C VAL A 485 -0.86 19.58 20.22
N VAL A 486 -0.96 19.94 18.94
CA VAL A 486 0.08 20.71 18.24
C VAL A 486 -0.26 22.18 18.33
N CYS A 487 0.70 23.01 18.73
CA CYS A 487 0.51 24.44 18.89
C CYS A 487 1.63 25.22 18.22
N ASP A 488 1.36 26.47 17.84
CA ASP A 488 2.40 27.44 17.53
C ASP A 488 3.07 27.90 18.83
N SER A 489 4.39 27.77 18.94
CA SER A 489 5.19 28.20 20.11
C SER A 489 5.12 29.72 20.35
N ASN A 490 4.82 30.49 19.30
CA ASN A 490 4.71 31.94 19.36
C ASN A 490 3.32 32.44 19.82
N ASP A 491 2.32 31.53 19.95
CA ASP A 491 0.99 31.90 20.43
C ASP A 491 0.87 31.71 21.95
N PRO A 492 0.83 32.81 22.74
CA PRO A 492 0.69 32.76 24.20
C PRO A 492 -0.71 32.29 24.64
N GLU A 493 -1.71 32.34 23.77
CA GLU A 493 -3.08 31.89 24.05
C GLU A 493 -3.32 30.44 23.64
N SER A 494 -2.32 29.77 23.07
CA SER A 494 -2.40 28.38 22.65
C SER A 494 -2.70 27.43 23.83
N ARG A 495 -3.20 26.22 23.49
CA ARG A 495 -3.42 25.17 24.48
C ARG A 495 -2.13 24.77 25.19
N CYS A 496 -1.01 24.74 24.48
CA CYS A 496 0.31 24.39 25.00
C CYS A 496 0.79 25.40 26.05
N SER A 497 0.62 26.69 25.80
CA SER A 497 1.00 27.77 26.68
C SER A 497 0.20 27.80 27.98
N LYS A 498 -1.08 27.38 27.95
CA LYS A 498 -1.98 27.35 29.12
C LYS A 498 -1.67 26.24 30.12
N GLY A 499 -0.94 25.20 29.71
CA GLY A 499 -0.52 24.09 30.58
C GLY A 499 -1.68 23.40 31.32
N CYS A 500 -1.56 23.20 32.63
CA CYS A 500 -2.59 22.56 33.47
C CYS A 500 -3.83 23.44 33.64
N ILE A 501 -5.00 22.95 33.25
CA ILE A 501 -6.29 23.64 33.39
C ILE A 501 -7.18 22.88 34.38
N THR A 502 -7.36 23.44 35.57
CA THR A 502 -8.15 22.83 36.68
C THR A 502 -9.63 23.14 36.64
N ARG A 503 -10.07 24.16 35.90
CA ARG A 503 -11.49 24.56 35.76
C ARG A 503 -11.86 24.62 34.28
N GLN A 504 -12.64 23.66 33.80
CA GLN A 504 -13.40 23.85 32.56
C GLN A 504 -14.61 24.75 32.86
N ARG A 505 -14.74 25.91 32.17
CA ARG A 505 -16.05 26.52 31.93
C ARG A 505 -16.88 25.45 31.18
N ARG A 506 -18.13 25.21 31.62
CA ARG A 506 -19.06 24.35 30.87
C ARG A 506 -19.28 24.97 29.50
N ASP A 507 -18.49 24.56 28.55
CA ASP A 507 -18.78 24.76 27.13
C ASP A 507 -19.74 23.66 26.74
N THR A 508 -20.95 24.02 26.28
CA THR A 508 -22.04 23.11 25.94
C THR A 508 -21.81 22.39 24.58
N SER A 509 -20.70 22.61 23.94
CA SER A 509 -20.28 21.83 22.77
C SER A 509 -19.41 20.68 23.23
N SER A 510 -19.98 19.51 23.41
CA SER A 510 -19.25 18.25 23.52
C SER A 510 -18.59 17.93 22.17
N LYS A 511 -17.52 18.63 21.83
CA LYS A 511 -16.66 18.24 20.72
C LYS A 511 -15.94 16.95 21.12
N VAL A 512 -16.33 15.84 20.54
CA VAL A 512 -15.64 14.56 20.65
C VAL A 512 -14.32 14.71 19.90
N TRP A 513 -13.23 14.76 20.64
CA TRP A 513 -11.88 14.89 20.10
C TRP A 513 -11.50 13.61 19.37
N LYS A 514 -11.12 13.69 18.10
CA LYS A 514 -10.91 12.52 17.22
C LYS A 514 -9.45 12.16 16.94
N THR A 515 -8.48 12.94 17.44
CA THR A 515 -7.07 12.59 17.30
C THR A 515 -6.57 11.94 18.57
N HIS A 516 -6.60 10.62 18.59
CA HIS A 516 -6.08 9.82 19.71
C HIS A 516 -5.01 8.88 19.17
N ALA A 517 -3.80 8.98 19.71
CA ALA A 517 -2.80 7.92 19.53
C ALA A 517 -3.11 6.79 20.52
N VAL A 518 -3.37 5.59 20.01
CA VAL A 518 -3.58 4.38 20.82
C VAL A 518 -2.30 3.54 20.77
N LEU A 519 -1.77 3.20 21.94
CA LEU A 519 -0.53 2.45 22.08
C LEU A 519 -0.71 1.26 23.03
N GLY A 520 -0.15 0.10 22.71
CA GLY A 520 -0.22 -1.12 23.51
C GLY A 520 -0.39 -2.37 22.66
N PRO A 521 -0.51 -3.56 23.23
CA PRO A 521 -0.57 -3.82 24.68
C PRO A 521 0.79 -3.86 25.38
N ILE A 522 0.86 -3.30 26.57
CA ILE A 522 1.92 -3.56 27.54
C ILE A 522 1.53 -4.79 28.34
N ARG A 523 2.41 -5.77 28.49
CA ARG A 523 2.19 -6.95 29.32
C ARG A 523 3.32 -7.14 30.33
N LEU A 524 2.95 -7.56 31.54
CA LEU A 524 3.94 -7.90 32.54
C LEU A 524 4.60 -9.25 32.20
N LYS A 525 5.91 -9.34 32.41
CA LYS A 525 6.64 -10.59 32.35
C LYS A 525 6.13 -11.52 33.43
N ARG A 526 5.78 -12.76 33.07
CA ARG A 526 5.49 -13.81 34.05
C ARG A 526 6.82 -14.35 34.57
N HIS A 527 7.17 -14.02 35.83
CA HIS A 527 8.14 -14.81 36.55
C HIS A 527 7.47 -16.15 36.87
N THR A 528 7.89 -17.22 36.22
CA THR A 528 7.58 -18.58 36.68
C THR A 528 8.31 -18.77 37.99
N GLU A 529 7.56 -18.78 39.10
CA GLU A 529 8.03 -19.31 40.39
C GLU A 529 8.31 -20.82 40.24
N ALA A 530 9.51 -21.15 39.81
CA ALA A 530 10.06 -22.49 39.86
C ALA A 530 11.52 -22.40 40.29
N GLU A 531 11.75 -21.97 41.54
CA GLU A 531 12.99 -22.23 42.28
C GLU A 531 12.84 -21.79 43.74
N ALA A 532 12.03 -22.56 44.48
CA ALA A 532 12.14 -22.54 45.95
C ALA A 532 11.64 -23.91 46.48
N ALA A 533 12.40 -24.95 46.25
CA ALA A 533 12.49 -26.13 47.11
C ALA A 533 13.54 -27.11 46.54
N GLY A 534 14.69 -27.24 47.14
CA GLY A 534 15.51 -28.41 46.90
C GLY A 534 17.03 -28.22 46.93
N SER A 535 17.55 -28.19 48.17
CA SER A 535 18.84 -28.74 48.59
C SER A 535 20.11 -28.43 47.77
N VAL A 536 21.01 -27.73 48.48
CA VAL A 536 22.47 -27.84 48.48
C VAL A 536 22.98 -29.10 47.81
N ALA A 537 23.57 -28.94 46.63
CA ALA A 537 24.59 -29.81 46.09
C ALA A 537 25.53 -28.94 45.25
N GLU A 538 26.70 -28.75 45.82
CA GLU A 538 27.89 -28.13 45.24
C GLU A 538 28.24 -28.88 43.93
N LYS A 539 28.09 -28.21 42.77
CA LYS A 539 28.65 -28.69 41.51
C LYS A 539 29.34 -27.54 40.81
N LYS A 540 30.67 -27.71 40.70
CA LYS A 540 31.59 -26.84 39.99
C LYS A 540 31.03 -26.45 38.64
N GLU A 541 30.95 -25.14 38.40
CA GLU A 541 30.77 -24.55 37.08
C GLU A 541 32.03 -24.81 36.25
N GLU A 542 31.90 -25.67 35.26
CA GLU A 542 32.84 -25.77 34.17
C GLU A 542 32.49 -24.69 33.13
N VAL A 543 33.27 -23.61 33.16
CA VAL A 543 33.19 -22.53 32.17
C VAL A 543 33.61 -23.10 30.82
N VAL A 544 32.60 -23.39 29.96
CA VAL A 544 32.86 -23.66 28.56
C VAL A 544 33.23 -22.35 27.88
N LYS A 545 34.53 -22.11 27.78
CA LYS A 545 35.10 -21.12 26.86
C LYS A 545 34.80 -21.56 25.44
N THR A 546 33.83 -20.92 24.80
CA THR A 546 33.65 -20.98 23.35
C THR A 546 34.89 -20.38 22.71
N ASP A 547 35.68 -21.26 22.12
CA ASP A 547 36.93 -20.93 21.42
C ASP A 547 36.62 -20.22 20.08
N GLN A 548 36.58 -18.90 20.11
CA GLN A 548 36.43 -18.07 18.91
C GLN A 548 37.59 -18.24 17.92
N GLY A 549 38.70 -18.84 18.34
CA GLY A 549 39.85 -19.13 17.49
C GLY A 549 39.59 -20.21 16.43
N SER A 550 38.76 -21.21 16.74
CA SER A 550 38.49 -22.34 15.83
C SER A 550 37.68 -21.93 14.60
N LEU A 551 36.75 -21.00 14.72
CA LEU A 551 35.94 -20.48 13.60
C LEU A 551 36.81 -19.67 12.60
N TYR A 552 37.76 -18.89 13.12
CA TYR A 552 38.70 -18.14 12.26
C TYR A 552 39.67 -19.06 11.47
N VAL A 553 40.13 -20.15 12.08
CA VAL A 553 41.02 -21.12 11.41
C VAL A 553 40.28 -21.86 10.29
N ILE A 554 39.02 -22.26 10.51
CA ILE A 554 38.17 -22.90 9.49
C ILE A 554 37.87 -21.93 8.34
N GLY A 555 37.50 -20.68 8.65
CA GLY A 555 37.26 -19.65 7.65
C GLY A 555 38.45 -19.36 6.76
N MET A 556 39.66 -19.24 7.36
CA MET A 556 40.92 -19.04 6.61
C MET A 556 41.28 -20.24 5.75
N ALA A 557 41.07 -21.47 6.23
CA ALA A 557 41.33 -22.69 5.44
C ALA A 557 40.43 -22.76 4.19
N VAL A 558 39.14 -22.44 4.32
CA VAL A 558 38.20 -22.39 3.19
C VAL A 558 38.60 -21.32 2.17
N LEU A 559 39.06 -20.15 2.64
CA LEU A 559 39.51 -19.07 1.76
C LEU A 559 40.73 -19.44 0.97
N VAL A 560 41.72 -20.09 1.58
CA VAL A 560 42.95 -20.59 0.90
C VAL A 560 42.60 -21.64 -0.14
N VAL A 561 41.70 -22.59 0.14
CA VAL A 561 41.25 -23.59 -0.83
C VAL A 561 40.60 -22.96 -2.04
N ASN A 562 39.73 -21.97 -1.84
CA ASN A 562 39.06 -21.26 -2.94
C ASN A 562 40.07 -20.49 -3.83
N VAL A 563 41.07 -19.84 -3.23
CA VAL A 563 42.14 -19.15 -3.99
C VAL A 563 42.95 -20.13 -4.81
N LEU A 564 43.28 -21.30 -4.27
CA LEU A 564 44.01 -22.34 -5.00
C LEU A 564 43.20 -22.91 -6.18
N ILE A 565 41.89 -23.12 -5.99
CA ILE A 565 40.99 -23.56 -7.08
C ILE A 565 40.95 -22.50 -8.19
N LEU A 566 40.83 -21.23 -7.82
CA LEU A 566 40.82 -20.14 -8.79
C LEU A 566 42.11 -20.04 -9.58
N ALA A 567 43.27 -20.20 -8.90
CA ALA A 567 44.58 -20.23 -9.54
C ALA A 567 44.73 -21.40 -10.52
N LEU A 568 44.22 -22.58 -10.18
CA LEU A 568 44.23 -23.75 -11.05
C LEU A 568 43.33 -23.56 -12.28
N VAL A 569 42.18 -22.95 -12.12
CA VAL A 569 41.27 -22.63 -13.24
C VAL A 569 41.92 -21.62 -14.18
N LEU A 570 42.53 -20.56 -13.63
CA LEU A 570 43.24 -19.56 -14.42
C LEU A 570 44.46 -20.18 -15.16
N MET A 571 45.24 -21.04 -14.50
CA MET A 571 46.35 -21.75 -15.18
C MET A 571 45.85 -22.65 -16.32
N ARG A 572 44.74 -23.36 -16.15
CA ARG A 572 44.13 -24.16 -17.23
C ARG A 572 43.59 -23.26 -18.35
N TYR A 573 43.01 -22.13 -18.03
CA TYR A 573 42.53 -21.16 -19.01
C TYR A 573 43.70 -20.59 -19.84
N TYR A 574 44.81 -20.15 -19.22
CA TYR A 574 45.98 -19.64 -19.91
C TYR A 574 46.71 -20.71 -20.71
N ARG A 575 46.81 -21.96 -20.22
CA ARG A 575 47.34 -23.08 -21.00
C ARG A 575 46.53 -23.40 -22.25
N LYS A 576 45.18 -23.23 -22.16
CA LYS A 576 44.31 -23.45 -23.31
C LYS A 576 44.43 -22.33 -24.36
N GLN A 577 44.70 -21.09 -23.94
CA GLN A 577 45.00 -20.00 -24.86
C GLN A 577 46.39 -20.12 -25.52
N SER A 578 47.40 -20.58 -24.81
CA SER A 578 48.74 -20.72 -25.37
C SER A 578 48.86 -21.84 -26.42
N THR A 579 47.94 -22.82 -26.43
CA THR A 579 47.86 -23.86 -27.46
C THR A 579 47.09 -23.41 -28.71
N ALA A 580 46.35 -22.31 -28.66
CA ALA A 580 45.61 -21.78 -29.82
C ALA A 580 46.46 -20.89 -30.75
N TYR A 581 47.70 -20.54 -30.37
CA TYR A 581 48.57 -19.67 -31.16
C TYR A 581 49.66 -20.42 -31.98
N ARG A 582 49.60 -21.73 -32.12
CA ARG A 582 50.49 -22.47 -33.01
C ARG A 582 49.67 -23.09 -34.13
N TYR A 583 49.76 -22.50 -35.29
CA TYR A 583 49.58 -22.96 -36.67
C TYR A 583 48.80 -21.94 -37.51
N LEU A 584 49.56 -21.00 -38.12
CA LEU A 584 49.26 -20.48 -39.44
C LEU A 584 50.41 -20.85 -40.36
N PRO A 585 50.22 -21.68 -41.40
CA PRO A 585 51.23 -21.88 -42.41
C PRO A 585 51.29 -20.66 -43.34
N VAL A 586 52.50 -20.14 -43.53
CA VAL A 586 52.81 -19.16 -44.58
C VAL A 586 52.65 -19.86 -45.91
N ALA A 587 51.75 -19.46 -46.76
CA ALA A 587 51.68 -19.81 -48.17
C ALA A 587 52.52 -18.80 -48.94
N THR A 588 53.66 -19.25 -49.50
CA THR A 588 54.45 -18.60 -50.56
C THR A 588 53.78 -18.86 -51.89
N GLN A 589 53.36 -17.90 -52.60
CA GLN A 589 53.50 -17.36 -53.97
C GLN A 589 52.25 -16.51 -54.33
#